data_d82a1e9f24f2dd1908d513a7e9850d7c
#
_entry.id   d82a1e9f24f2dd1908d513a7e9850d7c
#
_cell.length_a   1.000
_cell.length_b   1.000
_cell.length_c   1.000
_cell.angle_alpha   90.00
_cell.angle_beta   90.00
_cell.angle_gamma   90.00
#
_symmetry.space_group_name_H-M   'P 1'
#
loop_
_entity.id
_entity.type
_entity.pdbx_description
1 polymer ?
#
loop_
_entity_poly.entity_id
_entity_poly.type
_entity_poly.pdbx_seq_one_letter_code
_entity_poly.pdbx_strand_id
1 'polypeptide(L)'
;MTGAAALPGAGVMMYTVLEQARADLEGTLARLAAIGYRGIETYGLVEHFGPVRVRRAIDAAGLVLTSAHAPFPAGDQAERILDENAELGAEVLVWSMERAEFDRPQAISHGLRRVNEAAERAAARGMRIAYHNHFAEFSQFFDGRQAYDLLLAELDDRVLVELDAYWALMGGADAADVLTRLGDRARFLHVKDGPAVSYDDDVMVPIGEGQIDWVRVLTAPSGLRWHIVELERLHGDTFEALERSYAYLVGRGLSSGSVAV
;
A
#
# COMPACT_ATOMS: atom_id res chain seq x y z
N MET A 1 29.12 -16.75 -2.37
CA MET A 1 27.71 -17.21 -2.58
C MET A 1 26.82 -16.08 -2.07
N THR A 2 26.32 -15.26 -2.96
CA THR A 2 25.31 -14.24 -2.60
C THR A 2 24.03 -15.01 -2.28
N GLY A 3 23.65 -15.04 -0.99
CA GLY A 3 22.38 -15.63 -0.59
C GLY A 3 21.25 -14.98 -1.39
N ALA A 4 20.33 -15.78 -1.92
CA ALA A 4 19.14 -15.26 -2.57
C ALA A 4 18.45 -14.31 -1.58
N ALA A 5 18.11 -13.10 -2.03
CA ALA A 5 17.36 -12.17 -1.20
C ALA A 5 16.03 -12.85 -0.79
N ALA A 6 15.62 -12.65 0.46
CA ALA A 6 14.34 -13.18 0.93
C ALA A 6 13.21 -12.55 0.12
N LEU A 7 12.21 -13.37 -0.28
CA LEU A 7 11.03 -12.87 -0.97
C LEU A 7 10.25 -11.88 -0.09
N PRO A 8 9.67 -10.83 -0.69
CA PRO A 8 8.75 -9.93 0.01
C PRO A 8 7.61 -10.70 0.68
N GLY A 9 7.17 -10.24 1.85
CA GLY A 9 6.06 -10.84 2.58
C GLY A 9 4.72 -10.57 1.89
N ALA A 10 3.81 -11.54 1.89
CA ALA A 10 2.43 -11.33 1.51
C ALA A 10 1.66 -10.66 2.66
N GLY A 11 1.05 -9.50 2.40
CA GLY A 11 0.22 -8.74 3.32
C GLY A 11 -1.15 -8.41 2.73
N VAL A 12 -2.03 -7.84 3.56
CA VAL A 12 -3.37 -7.39 3.15
C VAL A 12 -3.59 -5.95 3.62
N MET A 13 -4.10 -5.11 2.72
CA MET A 13 -4.65 -3.80 3.06
C MET A 13 -6.02 -3.95 3.70
N MET A 14 -6.18 -3.42 4.91
CA MET A 14 -7.39 -3.63 5.71
C MET A 14 -8.63 -2.95 5.16
N TYR A 15 -8.50 -2.05 4.16
CA TYR A 15 -9.64 -1.55 3.41
C TYR A 15 -10.44 -2.68 2.75
N THR A 16 -9.76 -3.70 2.23
CA THR A 16 -10.37 -4.88 1.60
C THR A 16 -11.39 -5.60 2.50
N VAL A 17 -11.14 -5.63 3.80
CA VAL A 17 -11.95 -6.33 4.82
C VAL A 17 -12.43 -5.38 5.92
N LEU A 18 -12.57 -4.08 5.62
CA LEU A 18 -12.85 -3.05 6.62
C LEU A 18 -14.16 -3.29 7.36
N GLU A 19 -15.23 -3.65 6.63
CA GLU A 19 -16.55 -3.89 7.24
C GLU A 19 -16.52 -5.14 8.13
N GLN A 20 -15.83 -6.19 7.70
CA GLN A 20 -15.64 -7.41 8.49
C GLN A 20 -14.81 -7.10 9.76
N ALA A 21 -13.74 -6.32 9.61
CA ALA A 21 -12.90 -5.92 10.74
C ALA A 21 -13.64 -5.01 11.73
N ARG A 22 -14.51 -4.12 11.25
CA ARG A 22 -15.38 -3.30 12.12
C ARG A 22 -16.37 -4.13 12.92
N ALA A 23 -16.89 -5.20 12.33
CA ALA A 23 -17.79 -6.12 12.99
C ALA A 23 -17.07 -7.05 13.98
N ASP A 24 -15.91 -7.58 13.60
CA ASP A 24 -15.08 -8.49 14.41
C ASP A 24 -13.60 -8.33 14.01
N LEU A 25 -12.89 -7.45 14.71
CA LEU A 25 -11.48 -7.17 14.44
C LEU A 25 -10.61 -8.41 14.64
N GLU A 26 -10.75 -9.05 15.79
CA GLU A 26 -9.92 -10.17 16.21
C GLU A 26 -10.16 -11.41 15.30
N GLY A 27 -11.42 -11.72 14.99
CA GLY A 27 -11.78 -12.82 14.08
C GLY A 27 -11.32 -12.57 12.65
N THR A 28 -11.41 -11.32 12.16
CA THR A 28 -10.93 -10.95 10.82
C THR A 28 -9.42 -11.14 10.72
N LEU A 29 -8.64 -10.63 11.67
CA LEU A 29 -7.19 -10.77 11.68
C LEU A 29 -6.76 -12.25 11.82
N ALA A 30 -7.43 -13.02 12.67
CA ALA A 30 -7.18 -14.44 12.81
C ALA A 30 -7.45 -15.21 11.50
N ARG A 31 -8.51 -14.83 10.75
CA ARG A 31 -8.80 -15.44 9.44
C ARG A 31 -7.73 -15.11 8.40
N LEU A 32 -7.24 -13.87 8.33
CA LEU A 32 -6.13 -13.49 7.45
C LEU A 32 -4.85 -14.28 7.78
N ALA A 33 -4.53 -14.42 9.06
CA ALA A 33 -3.39 -15.23 9.49
C ALA A 33 -3.57 -16.72 9.15
N ALA A 34 -4.80 -17.26 9.28
CA ALA A 34 -5.10 -18.66 8.92
C ALA A 34 -4.98 -18.93 7.41
N ILE A 35 -5.29 -17.96 6.54
CA ILE A 35 -5.01 -18.05 5.10
C ILE A 35 -3.50 -18.15 4.84
N GLY A 36 -2.69 -17.54 5.70
CA GLY A 36 -1.23 -17.55 5.61
C GLY A 36 -0.58 -16.20 5.34
N TYR A 37 -1.34 -15.12 5.32
CA TYR A 37 -0.77 -13.78 5.23
C TYR A 37 0.14 -13.48 6.42
N ARG A 38 1.22 -12.74 6.18
CA ARG A 38 2.22 -12.41 7.21
C ARG A 38 2.01 -11.05 7.82
N GLY A 39 1.41 -10.15 7.11
CA GLY A 39 1.27 -8.77 7.55
C GLY A 39 -0.02 -8.11 7.11
N ILE A 40 -0.28 -6.98 7.72
CA ILE A 40 -1.40 -6.12 7.34
C ILE A 40 -0.93 -4.67 7.26
N GLU A 41 -1.56 -3.92 6.37
CA GLU A 41 -1.58 -2.47 6.39
C GLU A 41 -2.90 -1.99 6.98
N THR A 42 -2.86 -1.16 8.02
CA THR A 42 -4.09 -0.65 8.65
C THR A 42 -4.74 0.45 7.82
N TYR A 43 -6.09 0.50 7.88
CA TYR A 43 -6.91 1.57 7.31
C TYR A 43 -8.16 1.75 8.14
N GLY A 44 -8.42 2.95 8.65
CA GLY A 44 -9.62 3.29 9.41
C GLY A 44 -9.83 2.53 10.72
N LEU A 45 -8.87 1.70 11.14
CA LEU A 45 -8.99 0.89 12.35
C LEU A 45 -8.62 1.66 13.60
N VAL A 46 -7.62 2.54 13.53
CA VAL A 46 -7.17 3.36 14.66
C VAL A 46 -8.26 4.33 15.09
N GLU A 47 -8.92 4.95 14.11
CA GLU A 47 -10.03 5.88 14.33
C GLU A 47 -11.24 5.18 14.97
N HIS A 48 -11.44 3.91 14.66
CA HIS A 48 -12.60 3.14 15.15
C HIS A 48 -12.36 2.47 16.49
N PHE A 49 -11.18 1.87 16.70
CA PHE A 49 -10.89 1.03 17.87
C PHE A 49 -9.83 1.61 18.83
N GLY A 50 -9.12 2.66 18.40
CA GLY A 50 -7.93 3.18 19.06
C GLY A 50 -6.67 2.33 18.83
N PRO A 51 -5.48 2.97 18.93
CA PRO A 51 -4.21 2.34 18.55
C PRO A 51 -3.85 1.12 19.39
N VAL A 52 -4.08 1.18 20.71
CA VAL A 52 -3.73 0.10 21.64
C VAL A 52 -4.49 -1.19 21.33
N ARG A 53 -5.81 -1.11 21.07
CA ARG A 53 -6.61 -2.29 20.75
C ARG A 53 -6.20 -2.90 19.42
N VAL A 54 -6.01 -2.05 18.41
CA VAL A 54 -5.57 -2.51 17.08
C VAL A 54 -4.22 -3.22 17.18
N ARG A 55 -3.24 -2.63 17.89
CA ARG A 55 -1.93 -3.24 18.09
C ARG A 55 -2.03 -4.62 18.75
N ARG A 56 -2.78 -4.72 19.85
CA ARG A 56 -2.97 -5.98 20.57
C ARG A 56 -3.61 -7.06 19.70
N ALA A 57 -4.60 -6.69 18.86
CA ALA A 57 -5.27 -7.62 17.97
C ALA A 57 -4.31 -8.15 16.89
N ILE A 58 -3.47 -7.28 16.31
CA ILE A 58 -2.42 -7.65 15.35
C ILE A 58 -1.44 -8.64 15.98
N ASP A 59 -0.92 -8.32 17.18
CA ASP A 59 0.04 -9.17 17.89
C ASP A 59 -0.56 -10.52 18.25
N ALA A 60 -1.82 -10.54 18.72
CA ALA A 60 -2.53 -11.77 19.07
C ALA A 60 -2.77 -12.69 17.86
N ALA A 61 -2.96 -12.12 16.67
CA ALA A 61 -3.07 -12.87 15.42
C ALA A 61 -1.70 -13.34 14.86
N GLY A 62 -0.58 -12.92 15.45
CA GLY A 62 0.77 -13.23 14.98
C GLY A 62 1.12 -12.54 13.64
N LEU A 63 0.41 -11.45 13.31
CA LEU A 63 0.63 -10.67 12.10
C LEU A 63 1.64 -9.54 12.35
N VAL A 64 2.28 -9.09 11.28
CA VAL A 64 3.17 -7.92 11.29
C VAL A 64 2.37 -6.69 10.82
N LEU A 65 2.48 -5.59 11.54
CA LEU A 65 2.06 -4.28 11.03
C LEU A 65 3.09 -3.83 9.99
N THR A 66 2.70 -3.82 8.71
CA THR A 66 3.59 -3.44 7.60
C THR A 66 3.72 -1.93 7.49
N SER A 67 2.59 -1.26 7.58
CA SER A 67 2.39 0.18 7.37
C SER A 67 1.00 0.57 7.89
N ALA A 68 0.76 1.87 8.01
CA ALA A 68 -0.55 2.41 8.39
C ALA A 68 -1.00 3.45 7.36
N HIS A 69 -2.06 3.14 6.62
CA HIS A 69 -2.76 4.12 5.80
C HIS A 69 -3.63 4.97 6.70
N ALA A 70 -3.11 6.11 7.10
CA ALA A 70 -3.70 7.01 8.08
C ALA A 70 -4.17 8.31 7.42
N PRO A 71 -5.06 9.09 8.07
CA PRO A 71 -5.32 10.45 7.65
C PRO A 71 -4.02 11.24 7.54
N PHE A 72 -3.95 12.14 6.56
CA PHE A 72 -2.74 12.93 6.35
C PHE A 72 -2.44 13.82 7.57
N PRO A 73 -1.22 13.76 8.15
CA PRO A 73 -0.89 14.51 9.36
C PRO A 73 -0.65 15.99 9.06
N ALA A 74 -1.72 16.77 8.91
CA ALA A 74 -1.67 18.19 8.63
C ALA A 74 -2.56 19.01 9.59
N GLY A 75 -2.30 20.32 9.67
CA GLY A 75 -3.05 21.25 10.50
C GLY A 75 -3.04 20.87 11.98
N ASP A 76 -4.12 21.21 12.69
CA ASP A 76 -4.25 21.00 14.13
C ASP A 76 -4.33 19.52 14.55
N GLN A 77 -4.60 18.61 13.61
CA GLN A 77 -4.69 17.19 13.87
C GLN A 77 -3.35 16.45 13.67
N ALA A 78 -2.33 17.11 13.13
CA ALA A 78 -1.08 16.48 12.75
C ALA A 78 -0.42 15.73 13.92
N GLU A 79 -0.29 16.39 15.07
CA GLU A 79 0.37 15.81 16.25
C GLU A 79 -0.42 14.59 16.77
N ARG A 80 -1.75 14.69 16.87
CA ARG A 80 -2.61 13.60 17.30
C ARG A 80 -2.48 12.38 16.37
N ILE A 81 -2.55 12.60 15.05
CA ILE A 81 -2.41 11.50 14.07
C ILE A 81 -1.06 10.81 14.20
N LEU A 82 0.01 11.58 14.33
CA LEU A 82 1.36 11.05 14.51
C LEU A 82 1.50 10.29 15.84
N ASP A 83 0.95 10.83 16.93
CA ASP A 83 1.04 10.19 18.26
C ASP A 83 0.23 8.89 18.32
N GLU A 84 -0.99 8.85 17.75
CA GLU A 84 -1.82 7.64 17.66
C GLU A 84 -1.13 6.54 16.84
N ASN A 85 -0.48 6.90 15.74
CA ASN A 85 0.24 5.93 14.93
C ASN A 85 1.58 5.48 15.55
N ALA A 86 2.25 6.36 16.31
CA ALA A 86 3.40 5.97 17.13
C ALA A 86 2.98 4.99 18.24
N GLU A 87 1.83 5.22 18.89
CA GLU A 87 1.27 4.29 19.89
C GLU A 87 0.83 2.95 19.28
N LEU A 88 0.32 2.96 18.05
CA LEU A 88 0.08 1.74 17.25
C LEU A 88 1.38 0.97 16.98
N GLY A 89 2.53 1.64 17.01
CA GLY A 89 3.82 1.09 16.64
C GLY A 89 4.06 1.04 15.14
N ALA A 90 3.43 1.94 14.38
CA ALA A 90 3.67 2.06 12.96
C ALA A 90 5.04 2.69 12.68
N GLU A 91 5.86 2.02 11.89
CA GLU A 91 7.13 2.57 11.41
C GLU A 91 6.95 3.40 10.14
N VAL A 92 5.89 3.14 9.37
CA VAL A 92 5.60 3.81 8.11
C VAL A 92 4.13 4.20 8.05
N LEU A 93 3.88 5.49 7.76
CA LEU A 93 2.57 6.01 7.43
C LEU A 93 2.45 6.15 5.91
N VAL A 94 1.38 5.61 5.36
CA VAL A 94 1.08 5.70 3.93
C VAL A 94 0.07 6.81 3.68
N TRP A 95 0.30 7.59 2.64
CA TRP A 95 -0.60 8.65 2.23
C TRP A 95 -0.53 8.92 0.73
N SER A 96 -1.65 9.41 0.19
CA SER A 96 -1.83 9.79 -1.22
C SER A 96 -2.25 11.24 -1.35
N MET A 97 -1.90 11.87 -2.45
CA MET A 97 -2.50 13.14 -2.87
C MET A 97 -3.86 12.89 -3.53
N GLU A 98 -4.76 13.87 -3.39
CA GLU A 98 -6.06 13.81 -4.03
C GLU A 98 -5.94 14.03 -5.55
N ARG A 99 -6.82 13.41 -6.33
CA ARG A 99 -6.84 13.53 -7.80
C ARG A 99 -6.81 14.99 -8.27
N ALA A 100 -7.54 15.89 -7.60
CA ALA A 100 -7.60 17.31 -7.95
C ALA A 100 -6.26 18.04 -7.78
N GLU A 101 -5.33 17.50 -7.00
CA GLU A 101 -3.99 18.07 -6.82
C GLU A 101 -3.10 17.84 -8.05
N PHE A 102 -3.53 17.00 -9.00
CA PHE A 102 -2.83 16.74 -10.27
C PHE A 102 -3.39 17.53 -11.46
N ASP A 103 -4.26 18.52 -11.24
CA ASP A 103 -4.83 19.34 -12.32
C ASP A 103 -3.81 20.33 -12.91
N ARG A 104 -2.74 20.68 -12.18
CA ARG A 104 -1.69 21.61 -12.62
C ARG A 104 -0.39 21.43 -11.81
N PRO A 105 0.78 21.75 -12.38
CA PRO A 105 2.07 21.59 -11.71
C PRO A 105 2.16 22.30 -10.35
N GLN A 106 1.59 23.49 -10.22
CA GLN A 106 1.63 24.25 -8.97
C GLN A 106 0.86 23.57 -7.83
N ALA A 107 -0.23 22.83 -8.15
CA ALA A 107 -0.98 22.06 -7.16
C ALA A 107 -0.16 20.86 -6.70
N ILE A 108 0.53 20.16 -7.62
CA ILE A 108 1.47 19.08 -7.29
C ILE A 108 2.55 19.60 -6.34
N SER A 109 3.24 20.68 -6.69
CA SER A 109 4.29 21.27 -5.84
C SER A 109 3.75 21.70 -4.46
N HIS A 110 2.49 22.18 -4.40
CA HIS A 110 1.86 22.53 -3.12
C HIS A 110 1.60 21.27 -2.26
N GLY A 111 1.04 20.22 -2.84
CA GLY A 111 0.82 18.95 -2.17
C GLY A 111 2.13 18.34 -1.64
N LEU A 112 3.18 18.33 -2.48
CA LEU A 112 4.48 17.77 -2.11
C LEU A 112 5.19 18.52 -0.99
N ARG A 113 5.04 19.86 -0.91
CA ARG A 113 5.55 20.59 0.27
C ARG A 113 4.91 20.08 1.56
N ARG A 114 3.60 19.83 1.56
CA ARG A 114 2.89 19.26 2.72
C ARG A 114 3.39 17.86 3.06
N VAL A 115 3.64 17.00 2.04
CA VAL A 115 4.19 15.65 2.23
C VAL A 115 5.58 15.73 2.85
N ASN A 116 6.46 16.58 2.33
CA ASN A 116 7.82 16.74 2.82
C ASN A 116 7.85 17.28 4.26
N GLU A 117 6.97 18.24 4.59
CA GLU A 117 6.80 18.74 5.97
C GLU A 117 6.29 17.64 6.91
N ALA A 118 5.32 16.82 6.47
CA ALA A 118 4.82 15.68 7.24
C ALA A 118 5.91 14.63 7.45
N ALA A 119 6.76 14.38 6.45
CA ALA A 119 7.88 13.46 6.56
C ALA A 119 8.89 13.90 7.62
N GLU A 120 9.17 15.20 7.72
CA GLU A 120 10.04 15.76 8.75
C GLU A 120 9.46 15.55 10.17
N ARG A 121 8.16 15.82 10.35
CA ARG A 121 7.46 15.61 11.63
C ARG A 121 7.39 14.13 12.02
N ALA A 122 7.12 13.24 11.07
CA ALA A 122 7.11 11.80 11.28
C ALA A 122 8.50 11.29 11.71
N ALA A 123 9.56 11.78 11.07
CA ALA A 123 10.93 11.41 11.39
C ALA A 123 11.33 11.77 12.83
N ALA A 124 10.81 12.87 13.39
CA ALA A 124 11.02 13.25 14.79
C ALA A 124 10.44 12.21 15.80
N ARG A 125 9.54 11.33 15.34
CA ARG A 125 8.97 10.21 16.10
C ARG A 125 9.51 8.83 15.69
N GLY A 126 10.54 8.80 14.86
CA GLY A 126 11.12 7.56 14.34
C GLY A 126 10.29 6.90 13.23
N MET A 127 9.26 7.59 12.72
CA MET A 127 8.41 7.11 11.62
C MET A 127 8.87 7.68 10.28
N ARG A 128 8.44 7.04 9.20
CA ARG A 128 8.63 7.49 7.81
C ARG A 128 7.28 7.67 7.14
N ILE A 129 7.24 8.48 6.10
CA ILE A 129 6.10 8.56 5.18
C ILE A 129 6.40 7.70 3.95
N ALA A 130 5.39 6.99 3.45
CA ALA A 130 5.40 6.40 2.12
C ALA A 130 4.30 7.08 1.27
N TYR A 131 4.66 7.45 0.06
CA TYR A 131 3.72 7.98 -0.92
C TYR A 131 3.06 6.85 -1.69
N HIS A 132 1.74 6.79 -1.67
CA HIS A 132 0.92 5.86 -2.44
C HIS A 132 0.30 6.60 -3.65
N ASN A 133 0.39 6.01 -4.84
CA ASN A 133 -0.16 6.59 -6.04
C ASN A 133 -1.56 6.05 -6.38
N HIS A 134 -2.30 6.88 -7.11
CA HIS A 134 -3.45 6.46 -7.91
C HIS A 134 -3.12 6.61 -9.41
N PHE A 135 -4.15 6.62 -10.27
CA PHE A 135 -3.93 6.69 -11.72
C PHE A 135 -3.59 8.10 -12.21
N ALA A 136 -3.99 9.16 -11.49
CA ALA A 136 -3.83 10.55 -11.92
C ALA A 136 -2.34 10.92 -12.10
N GLU A 137 -1.47 10.43 -11.26
CA GLU A 137 -0.03 10.63 -11.30
C GLU A 137 0.57 10.19 -12.64
N PHE A 138 0.02 9.13 -13.22
CA PHE A 138 0.52 8.55 -14.47
C PHE A 138 -0.24 9.01 -15.71
N SER A 139 -1.51 9.42 -15.56
CA SER A 139 -2.35 9.84 -16.71
C SER A 139 -2.24 11.33 -17.04
N GLN A 140 -1.75 12.17 -16.12
CA GLN A 140 -1.62 13.62 -16.35
C GLN A 140 -0.21 13.96 -16.88
N PHE A 141 -0.18 14.87 -17.88
CA PHE A 141 1.05 15.36 -18.47
C PHE A 141 1.05 16.88 -18.56
N PHE A 142 2.19 17.49 -18.24
CA PHE A 142 2.42 18.94 -18.30
C PHE A 142 3.70 19.20 -19.09
N ASP A 143 3.61 19.92 -20.20
CA ASP A 143 4.73 20.21 -21.10
C ASP A 143 5.52 18.95 -21.50
N GLY A 144 4.80 17.83 -21.73
CA GLY A 144 5.36 16.55 -22.14
C GLY A 144 5.98 15.73 -20.99
N ARG A 145 5.96 16.21 -19.74
CA ARG A 145 6.41 15.47 -18.56
C ARG A 145 5.22 14.86 -17.82
N GLN A 146 5.32 13.60 -17.46
CA GLN A 146 4.31 12.92 -16.65
C GLN A 146 4.25 13.53 -15.24
N ALA A 147 3.06 13.65 -14.65
CA ALA A 147 2.89 14.19 -13.31
C ALA A 147 3.66 13.38 -12.25
N TYR A 148 3.79 12.07 -12.42
CA TYR A 148 4.61 11.23 -11.55
C TYR A 148 6.10 11.61 -11.58
N ASP A 149 6.63 12.02 -12.73
CA ASP A 149 8.02 12.50 -12.83
C ASP A 149 8.22 13.86 -12.16
N LEU A 150 7.20 14.73 -12.20
CA LEU A 150 7.20 15.99 -11.46
C LEU A 150 7.17 15.72 -9.96
N LEU A 151 6.30 14.79 -9.54
CA LEU A 151 6.19 14.36 -8.15
C LEU A 151 7.53 13.83 -7.63
N LEU A 152 8.14 12.86 -8.32
CA LEU A 152 9.40 12.27 -7.87
C LEU A 152 10.56 13.27 -7.81
N ALA A 153 10.54 14.30 -8.65
CA ALA A 153 11.58 15.34 -8.66
C ALA A 153 11.54 16.26 -7.43
N GLU A 154 10.38 16.44 -6.80
CA GLU A 154 10.19 17.33 -5.65
C GLU A 154 9.95 16.56 -4.33
N LEU A 155 9.69 15.25 -4.40
CA LEU A 155 9.46 14.41 -3.23
C LEU A 155 10.78 14.17 -2.49
N ASP A 156 10.82 14.49 -1.20
CA ASP A 156 11.98 14.31 -0.34
C ASP A 156 12.49 12.85 -0.38
N ASP A 157 13.81 12.67 -0.42
CA ASP A 157 14.44 11.34 -0.51
C ASP A 157 14.16 10.47 0.72
N ARG A 158 13.73 11.04 1.85
CA ARG A 158 13.30 10.33 3.05
C ARG A 158 11.96 9.64 2.86
N VAL A 159 11.13 10.12 1.93
CA VAL A 159 9.81 9.55 1.64
C VAL A 159 9.98 8.27 0.82
N LEU A 160 9.46 7.19 1.33
CA LEU A 160 9.35 5.92 0.63
C LEU A 160 8.26 5.99 -0.44
N VAL A 161 8.21 4.98 -1.29
CA VAL A 161 7.11 4.80 -2.23
C VAL A 161 6.43 3.46 -1.95
N GLU A 162 5.12 3.51 -1.85
CA GLU A 162 4.23 2.39 -1.99
C GLU A 162 3.59 2.47 -3.38
N LEU A 163 4.13 1.70 -4.31
CA LEU A 163 3.58 1.70 -5.66
C LEU A 163 2.28 0.89 -5.69
N ASP A 164 1.24 1.48 -6.26
CA ASP A 164 0.06 0.73 -6.69
C ASP A 164 0.20 0.37 -8.17
N ALA A 165 0.38 -0.93 -8.43
CA ALA A 165 0.61 -1.43 -9.78
C ALA A 165 -0.62 -1.34 -10.68
N TYR A 166 -1.83 -1.52 -10.10
CA TYR A 166 -3.06 -1.46 -10.85
C TYR A 166 -3.38 -0.04 -11.30
N TRP A 167 -3.26 0.92 -10.39
CA TRP A 167 -3.45 2.33 -10.71
C TRP A 167 -2.35 2.87 -11.62
N ALA A 168 -1.12 2.36 -11.54
CA ALA A 168 -0.08 2.70 -12.51
C ALA A 168 -0.46 2.24 -13.91
N LEU A 169 -0.95 0.98 -14.08
CA LEU A 169 -1.45 0.47 -15.34
C LEU A 169 -2.63 1.30 -15.86
N MET A 170 -3.61 1.62 -15.00
CA MET A 170 -4.75 2.48 -15.36
C MET A 170 -4.31 3.86 -15.85
N GLY A 171 -3.23 4.40 -15.29
CA GLY A 171 -2.63 5.66 -15.75
C GLY A 171 -1.74 5.55 -16.99
N GLY A 172 -1.60 4.34 -17.56
CA GLY A 172 -0.80 4.07 -18.75
C GLY A 172 0.68 3.80 -18.51
N ALA A 173 1.07 3.51 -17.26
CA ALA A 173 2.45 3.18 -16.89
C ALA A 173 2.66 1.66 -16.75
N ASP A 174 3.88 1.21 -17.00
CA ASP A 174 4.31 -0.15 -16.73
C ASP A 174 4.88 -0.24 -15.31
N ALA A 175 4.22 -0.97 -14.42
CA ALA A 175 4.60 -1.06 -13.02
C ALA A 175 6.00 -1.68 -12.80
N ALA A 176 6.43 -2.62 -13.66
CA ALA A 176 7.77 -3.21 -13.56
C ALA A 176 8.86 -2.19 -13.89
N ASP A 177 8.63 -1.35 -14.90
CA ASP A 177 9.56 -0.28 -15.27
C ASP A 177 9.60 0.81 -14.18
N VAL A 178 8.44 1.15 -13.59
CA VAL A 178 8.36 2.09 -12.45
C VAL A 178 9.12 1.55 -11.24
N LEU A 179 8.92 0.27 -10.86
CA LEU A 179 9.64 -0.36 -9.74
C LEU A 179 11.15 -0.35 -9.96
N THR A 180 11.60 -0.69 -11.17
CA THR A 180 13.03 -0.68 -11.51
C THR A 180 13.64 0.71 -11.35
N ARG A 181 12.90 1.75 -11.75
CA ARG A 181 13.33 3.15 -11.61
C ARG A 181 13.34 3.62 -10.15
N LEU A 182 12.38 3.19 -9.34
CA LEU A 182 12.29 3.54 -7.93
C LEU A 182 13.36 2.85 -7.09
N GLY A 183 13.78 1.65 -7.47
CA GLY A 183 14.78 0.88 -6.74
C GLY A 183 14.45 0.74 -5.26
N ASP A 184 15.37 1.13 -4.40
CA ASP A 184 15.23 1.03 -2.94
C ASP A 184 14.21 1.98 -2.31
N ARG A 185 13.68 2.94 -3.05
CA ARG A 185 12.58 3.80 -2.55
C ARG A 185 11.25 3.05 -2.51
N ALA A 186 11.01 2.08 -3.41
CA ALA A 186 9.84 1.22 -3.39
C ALA A 186 10.01 0.12 -2.32
N ARG A 187 9.28 0.23 -1.22
CA ARG A 187 9.30 -0.76 -0.12
C ARG A 187 8.04 -1.58 -0.05
N PHE A 188 6.95 -1.04 -0.54
CA PHE A 188 5.62 -1.62 -0.53
C PHE A 188 5.05 -1.60 -1.94
N LEU A 189 4.28 -2.61 -2.26
CA LEU A 189 3.56 -2.71 -3.51
C LEU A 189 2.12 -3.08 -3.22
N HIS A 190 1.17 -2.23 -3.59
CA HIS A 190 -0.23 -2.64 -3.65
C HIS A 190 -0.45 -3.53 -4.86
N VAL A 191 -0.96 -4.71 -4.58
CA VAL A 191 -1.24 -5.78 -5.53
C VAL A 191 -2.74 -5.87 -5.69
N LYS A 192 -3.26 -5.33 -6.80
CA LYS A 192 -4.68 -5.32 -7.19
C LYS A 192 -4.81 -5.87 -8.60
N ASP A 193 -5.86 -6.59 -8.91
CA ASP A 193 -6.08 -7.12 -10.25
C ASP A 193 -7.53 -6.90 -10.71
N GLY A 194 -7.70 -6.82 -12.02
CA GLY A 194 -8.99 -6.53 -12.61
C GLY A 194 -8.89 -6.24 -14.10
N PRO A 195 -9.98 -5.74 -14.72
CA PRO A 195 -10.05 -5.47 -16.16
C PRO A 195 -9.23 -4.26 -16.61
N ALA A 196 -8.89 -3.33 -15.70
CA ALA A 196 -8.10 -2.11 -15.97
C ALA A 196 -8.66 -1.22 -17.09
N VAL A 197 -9.97 -0.96 -17.08
CA VAL A 197 -10.66 -0.18 -18.12
C VAL A 197 -11.39 1.05 -17.57
N SER A 198 -11.85 1.04 -16.32
CA SER A 198 -12.62 2.13 -15.72
C SER A 198 -12.26 2.32 -14.25
N TYR A 199 -11.90 3.54 -13.87
CA TYR A 199 -11.62 3.87 -12.47
C TYR A 199 -12.83 3.68 -11.56
N ASP A 200 -14.01 4.09 -12.05
CA ASP A 200 -15.24 4.11 -11.23
C ASP A 200 -15.98 2.77 -11.25
N ASP A 201 -15.86 1.99 -12.34
CA ASP A 201 -16.72 0.84 -12.60
C ASP A 201 -16.01 -0.52 -12.54
N ASP A 202 -14.67 -0.54 -12.52
CA ASP A 202 -13.93 -1.80 -12.51
C ASP A 202 -14.25 -2.61 -11.25
N VAL A 203 -14.61 -3.87 -11.47
CA VAL A 203 -14.76 -4.86 -10.41
C VAL A 203 -13.46 -5.65 -10.34
N MET A 204 -12.82 -5.63 -9.19
CA MET A 204 -11.56 -6.34 -8.96
C MET A 204 -11.79 -7.85 -8.90
N VAL A 205 -10.75 -8.58 -9.26
CA VAL A 205 -10.70 -10.04 -9.24
C VAL A 205 -9.51 -10.51 -8.39
N PRO A 206 -9.47 -11.77 -7.97
CA PRO A 206 -8.30 -12.33 -7.32
C PRO A 206 -7.04 -12.13 -8.14
N ILE A 207 -5.91 -11.96 -7.45
CA ILE A 207 -4.63 -11.72 -8.10
C ILE A 207 -4.27 -12.85 -9.06
N GLY A 208 -3.86 -12.49 -10.27
CA GLY A 208 -3.55 -13.42 -11.36
C GLY A 208 -4.72 -13.77 -12.27
N GLU A 209 -5.90 -13.18 -12.04
CA GLU A 209 -7.09 -13.38 -12.88
C GLU A 209 -7.47 -12.16 -13.71
N GLY A 210 -6.74 -11.05 -13.57
CA GLY A 210 -6.93 -9.81 -14.29
C GLY A 210 -5.92 -9.59 -15.41
N GLN A 211 -5.54 -8.32 -15.62
CA GLN A 211 -4.75 -7.91 -16.78
C GLN A 211 -3.25 -7.75 -16.49
N ILE A 212 -2.84 -7.78 -15.20
CA ILE A 212 -1.44 -7.51 -14.85
C ILE A 212 -0.58 -8.77 -14.99
N ASP A 213 0.55 -8.64 -15.68
CA ASP A 213 1.61 -9.67 -15.66
C ASP A 213 2.38 -9.60 -14.33
N TRP A 214 1.82 -10.25 -13.31
CA TRP A 214 2.37 -10.25 -11.96
C TRP A 214 3.74 -10.92 -11.87
N VAL A 215 4.05 -11.87 -12.75
CA VAL A 215 5.39 -12.47 -12.76
C VAL A 215 6.41 -11.41 -13.14
N ARG A 216 6.15 -10.64 -14.19
CA ARG A 216 7.02 -9.54 -14.61
C ARG A 216 7.14 -8.45 -13.55
N VAL A 217 6.02 -8.02 -12.95
CA VAL A 217 6.02 -6.96 -11.94
C VAL A 217 6.76 -7.37 -10.68
N LEU A 218 6.46 -8.56 -10.13
CA LEU A 218 7.00 -9.00 -8.84
C LEU A 218 8.43 -9.50 -8.91
N THR A 219 8.97 -9.76 -10.11
CA THR A 219 10.38 -10.10 -10.31
C THR A 219 11.23 -8.91 -10.79
N ALA A 220 10.63 -7.73 -10.96
CA ALA A 220 11.36 -6.52 -11.32
C ALA A 220 12.38 -6.14 -10.23
N PRO A 221 13.59 -5.69 -10.59
CA PRO A 221 14.58 -5.21 -9.63
C PRO A 221 14.02 -4.07 -8.79
N SER A 222 13.91 -4.26 -7.48
CA SER A 222 13.36 -3.28 -6.56
C SER A 222 13.78 -3.54 -5.12
N GLY A 223 13.46 -2.59 -4.22
CA GLY A 223 13.68 -2.72 -2.79
C GLY A 223 12.48 -3.27 -2.01
N LEU A 224 11.51 -3.90 -2.69
CA LEU A 224 10.26 -4.35 -2.08
C LEU A 224 10.49 -5.29 -0.89
N ARG A 225 9.71 -5.07 0.16
CA ARG A 225 9.64 -5.92 1.35
C ARG A 225 8.26 -6.53 1.53
N TRP A 226 7.23 -5.87 1.00
CA TRP A 226 5.85 -6.30 1.14
C TRP A 226 5.09 -6.20 -0.18
N HIS A 227 4.35 -7.25 -0.48
CA HIS A 227 3.29 -7.28 -1.48
C HIS A 227 1.96 -7.27 -0.74
N ILE A 228 1.24 -6.16 -0.81
CA ILE A 228 0.04 -5.90 -0.03
C ILE A 228 -1.17 -6.02 -0.95
N VAL A 229 -1.95 -7.08 -0.76
CA VAL A 229 -3.16 -7.33 -1.55
C VAL A 229 -4.24 -6.35 -1.13
N GLU A 230 -4.83 -5.68 -2.11
CA GLU A 230 -5.99 -4.82 -1.92
C GLU A 230 -7.04 -5.08 -3.00
N LEU A 231 -8.30 -5.29 -2.57
CA LEU A 231 -9.45 -5.51 -3.42
C LEU A 231 -10.56 -4.54 -2.98
N GLU A 232 -10.75 -3.44 -3.71
CA GLU A 232 -11.65 -2.36 -3.31
C GLU A 232 -13.12 -2.64 -3.65
N ARG A 233 -13.36 -3.16 -4.84
CA ARG A 233 -14.68 -3.49 -5.37
C ARG A 233 -14.67 -4.91 -5.88
N LEU A 234 -15.29 -5.80 -5.14
CA LEU A 234 -15.28 -7.23 -5.44
C LEU A 234 -16.72 -7.77 -5.52
N HIS A 235 -16.96 -8.67 -6.45
CA HIS A 235 -18.14 -9.52 -6.43
C HIS A 235 -17.84 -10.85 -5.73
N GLY A 236 -18.72 -11.27 -4.79
CA GLY A 236 -18.56 -12.53 -4.08
C GLY A 236 -17.93 -12.41 -2.69
N ASP A 237 -17.38 -13.49 -2.19
CA ASP A 237 -16.77 -13.55 -0.86
C ASP A 237 -15.35 -12.99 -0.88
N THR A 238 -15.12 -11.97 -0.05
CA THR A 238 -13.83 -11.27 0.04
C THR A 238 -12.71 -12.20 0.51
N PHE A 239 -13.01 -13.09 1.45
CA PHE A 239 -11.98 -14.00 1.95
C PHE A 239 -11.64 -15.11 0.97
N GLU A 240 -12.62 -15.61 0.20
CA GLU A 240 -12.33 -16.53 -0.91
C GLU A 240 -11.43 -15.90 -1.95
N ALA A 241 -11.67 -14.63 -2.29
CA ALA A 241 -10.79 -13.89 -3.20
C ALA A 241 -9.39 -13.68 -2.62
N LEU A 242 -9.27 -13.42 -1.33
CA LEU A 242 -7.98 -13.33 -0.63
C LEU A 242 -7.25 -14.67 -0.57
N GLU A 243 -7.94 -15.79 -0.35
CA GLU A 243 -7.37 -17.14 -0.38
C GLU A 243 -6.79 -17.47 -1.77
N ARG A 244 -7.54 -17.15 -2.84
CA ARG A 244 -7.08 -17.35 -4.24
C ARG A 244 -5.89 -16.44 -4.56
N SER A 245 -5.92 -15.19 -4.14
CA SER A 245 -4.82 -14.24 -4.31
C SER A 245 -3.55 -14.72 -3.60
N TYR A 246 -3.69 -15.18 -2.35
CA TYR A 246 -2.58 -15.77 -1.59
C TYR A 246 -2.00 -17.01 -2.28
N ALA A 247 -2.87 -17.93 -2.70
CA ALA A 247 -2.46 -19.15 -3.40
C ALA A 247 -1.69 -18.83 -4.70
N TYR A 248 -2.11 -17.80 -5.44
CA TYR A 248 -1.37 -17.35 -6.62
C TYR A 248 0.02 -16.81 -6.26
N LEU A 249 0.10 -15.88 -5.31
CA LEU A 249 1.35 -15.19 -4.96
C LEU A 249 2.38 -16.14 -4.31
N VAL A 250 1.95 -16.91 -3.32
CA VAL A 250 2.83 -17.77 -2.55
C VAL A 250 3.05 -19.12 -3.26
N GLY A 251 2.02 -19.70 -3.86
CA GLY A 251 2.12 -20.95 -4.60
C GLY A 251 3.00 -20.88 -5.82
N ARG A 252 3.18 -19.69 -6.40
CA ARG A 252 4.14 -19.45 -7.50
C ARG A 252 5.53 -19.02 -7.02
N GLY A 253 5.76 -18.89 -5.72
CA GLY A 253 7.02 -18.42 -5.17
C GLY A 253 7.32 -16.95 -5.48
N LEU A 254 6.30 -16.12 -5.66
CA LEU A 254 6.41 -14.67 -5.91
C LEU A 254 6.44 -13.87 -4.60
N SER A 255 5.82 -14.41 -3.55
CA SER A 255 5.79 -13.80 -2.20
C SER A 255 6.05 -14.86 -1.14
N SER A 256 6.50 -14.44 0.04
CA SER A 256 6.60 -15.32 1.20
C SER A 256 5.34 -15.22 2.07
N GLY A 257 4.75 -16.39 2.37
CA GLY A 257 3.67 -16.55 3.34
C GLY A 257 4.18 -16.84 4.75
N SER A 258 3.25 -16.95 5.73
CA SER A 258 3.58 -17.56 7.02
C SER A 258 3.96 -19.02 6.81
N VAL A 259 5.01 -19.46 7.50
CA VAL A 259 5.32 -20.90 7.55
C VAL A 259 4.24 -21.53 8.42
N ALA A 260 3.50 -22.51 7.88
CA ALA A 260 2.61 -23.30 8.71
C ALA A 260 3.44 -23.94 9.82
N VAL A 261 3.12 -23.62 11.07
CA VAL A 261 3.74 -24.21 12.26
C VAL A 261 3.11 -25.58 12.51
#